data_d3bd3e359206cb0a323cc10780791a94
#
_entry.id   d3bd3e359206cb0a323cc10780791a94
#
_cell.length_a   1.000
_cell.length_b   1.000
_cell.length_c   1.000
_cell.angle_alpha   90.00
_cell.angle_beta   90.00
_cell.angle_gamma   90.00
#
_symmetry.space_group_name_H-M   'P 1'
#
loop_
_entity.id
_entity.type
_entity.pdbx_description
1 polymer ?
#
loop_
_entity_poly.entity_id
_entity_poly.type
_entity_poly.pdbx_seq_one_letter_code
_entity_poly.pdbx_strand_id
1 'polypeptide(L)'
;MEESQTSSKKRRRNSAEKLLAKQKDYTFSSEDLLTLDHWEQTLKNQRTRSTYIGAILLVCDYYRKPIHEITPEEWVLYVNSVMPDQIVKREISVSTSRIRYYAIIGFLDFYSMNYPSYAETSDQFLNPAHAPTPKVNKYPTAVQMASILQAMKKTDIQVYVAALLAYECALAPSEIIELQTSSFIRNGEDGTCMLSVPGKAKRLIVIREDLMEEIEHFFSMGGYYGDDWLLHNKYG
;
A
#
# COMPACT_ATOMS: atom_id res chain seq x y z
N MET A 1 18.98 -24.67 -4.41
CA MET A 1 18.46 -23.64 -3.48
C MET A 1 18.98 -22.21 -3.81
N GLU A 2 19.89 -22.00 -4.74
CA GLU A 2 20.44 -20.69 -5.10
C GLU A 2 19.63 -19.91 -6.16
N GLU A 3 18.85 -20.56 -7.00
CA GLU A 3 18.09 -19.87 -8.07
C GLU A 3 16.88 -19.04 -7.56
N SER A 4 16.29 -19.39 -6.41
CA SER A 4 15.15 -18.62 -5.87
C SER A 4 15.54 -17.28 -5.26
N GLN A 5 16.80 -17.13 -4.78
CA GLN A 5 17.30 -15.88 -4.21
C GLN A 5 17.68 -14.85 -5.28
N THR A 6 18.15 -15.32 -6.45
CA THR A 6 18.52 -14.43 -7.57
C THR A 6 17.30 -13.81 -8.25
N SER A 7 16.17 -14.51 -8.33
CA SER A 7 14.92 -13.98 -8.89
C SER A 7 14.32 -12.87 -8.03
N SER A 8 14.40 -12.99 -6.69
CA SER A 8 13.91 -11.96 -5.75
C SER A 8 14.76 -10.67 -5.79
N LYS A 9 16.09 -10.79 -5.94
CA LYS A 9 16.99 -9.63 -6.07
C LYS A 9 16.78 -8.88 -7.40
N LYS A 10 16.51 -9.59 -8.49
CA LYS A 10 16.28 -8.99 -9.82
C LYS A 10 14.95 -8.19 -9.88
N ARG A 11 13.90 -8.63 -9.18
CA ARG A 11 12.62 -7.90 -9.06
C ARG A 11 12.74 -6.63 -8.21
N ARG A 12 13.60 -6.59 -7.19
CA ARG A 12 13.81 -5.40 -6.34
C ARG A 12 14.47 -4.25 -7.09
N ARG A 13 15.51 -4.51 -7.87
CA ARG A 13 16.20 -3.49 -8.69
C ARG A 13 15.28 -2.76 -9.67
N ASN A 14 14.30 -3.47 -10.26
CA ASN A 14 13.39 -2.90 -11.26
C ASN A 14 12.40 -1.83 -10.73
N SER A 15 12.16 -1.70 -9.42
CA SER A 15 11.22 -0.69 -8.89
C SER A 15 11.88 0.67 -8.70
N ALA A 16 13.05 0.70 -8.09
CA ALA A 16 13.83 1.93 -7.92
C ALA A 16 14.32 2.45 -9.29
N GLU A 17 14.86 1.59 -10.14
CA GLU A 17 15.31 1.94 -11.49
C GLU A 17 14.19 2.49 -12.38
N LYS A 18 12.95 1.97 -12.27
CA LYS A 18 11.79 2.50 -13.02
C LYS A 18 11.31 3.85 -12.51
N LEU A 19 11.42 4.12 -11.21
CA LEU A 19 11.12 5.42 -10.63
C LEU A 19 12.20 6.44 -11.03
N LEU A 20 13.46 6.05 -11.03
CA LEU A 20 14.60 6.87 -11.42
C LEU A 20 14.64 7.15 -12.94
N ALA A 21 14.24 6.19 -13.77
CA ALA A 21 14.19 6.35 -15.24
C ALA A 21 13.14 7.36 -15.73
N LYS A 22 12.24 7.84 -14.87
CA LYS A 22 11.28 8.91 -15.17
C LYS A 22 11.83 10.32 -14.95
N GLN A 23 12.99 10.45 -14.31
CA GLN A 23 13.62 11.73 -14.01
C GLN A 23 14.46 12.19 -15.20
N LYS A 24 14.08 13.32 -15.82
CA LYS A 24 14.69 13.79 -17.08
C LYS A 24 15.70 14.92 -16.91
N ASP A 25 15.70 15.63 -15.79
CA ASP A 25 16.37 16.93 -15.69
C ASP A 25 17.56 17.01 -14.71
N TYR A 26 17.82 15.96 -13.92
CA TYR A 26 18.95 15.87 -12.98
C TYR A 26 19.39 14.41 -12.77
N THR A 27 20.65 14.22 -12.39
CA THR A 27 21.24 12.89 -12.22
C THR A 27 21.63 12.67 -10.77
N PHE A 28 21.16 11.58 -10.16
CA PHE A 28 21.63 11.17 -8.84
C PHE A 28 23.08 10.71 -8.88
N SER A 29 23.85 11.12 -7.88
CA SER A 29 25.19 10.57 -7.66
C SER A 29 25.09 9.10 -7.20
N SER A 30 26.19 8.37 -7.31
CA SER A 30 26.26 7.01 -6.76
C SER A 30 26.03 7.01 -5.25
N GLU A 31 26.42 8.08 -4.56
CA GLU A 31 26.24 8.27 -3.13
C GLU A 31 24.78 8.49 -2.75
N ASP A 32 24.04 9.32 -3.50
CA ASP A 32 22.59 9.48 -3.31
C ASP A 32 21.84 8.16 -3.44
N LEU A 33 22.19 7.37 -4.46
CA LEU A 33 21.57 6.06 -4.69
C LEU A 33 21.87 5.07 -3.57
N LEU A 34 23.09 5.03 -3.08
CA LEU A 34 23.47 4.20 -1.93
C LEU A 34 22.76 4.66 -0.66
N THR A 35 22.65 5.96 -0.44
CA THR A 35 21.93 6.53 0.72
C THR A 35 20.48 6.15 0.70
N LEU A 36 19.79 6.28 -0.45
CA LEU A 36 18.39 5.87 -0.60
C LEU A 36 18.21 4.36 -0.38
N ASP A 37 19.12 3.52 -0.92
CA ASP A 37 19.05 2.07 -0.76
C ASP A 37 19.25 1.67 0.72
N HIS A 38 20.23 2.24 1.40
CA HIS A 38 20.46 1.98 2.82
C HIS A 38 19.27 2.42 3.67
N TRP A 39 18.70 3.61 3.41
CA TRP A 39 17.52 4.05 4.14
C TRP A 39 16.30 3.16 3.85
N GLU A 40 16.08 2.77 2.58
CA GLU A 40 15.02 1.84 2.22
C GLU A 40 15.09 0.54 3.02
N GLN A 41 16.30 0.03 3.27
CA GLN A 41 16.51 -1.20 4.04
C GLN A 41 16.12 -1.07 5.52
N THR A 42 16.16 0.14 6.09
CA THR A 42 15.69 0.38 7.47
C THR A 42 14.17 0.28 7.61
N LEU A 43 13.43 0.48 6.53
CA LEU A 43 11.98 0.47 6.53
C LEU A 43 11.44 -0.97 6.47
N LYS A 44 10.57 -1.33 7.43
CA LYS A 44 10.09 -2.71 7.59
C LYS A 44 9.14 -3.19 6.49
N ASN A 45 8.30 -2.30 5.95
CA ASN A 45 7.20 -2.67 5.05
C ASN A 45 7.47 -2.18 3.63
N GLN A 46 7.35 -3.07 2.64
CA GLN A 46 7.60 -2.74 1.23
C GLN A 46 6.70 -1.61 0.69
N ARG A 47 5.42 -1.56 1.11
CA ARG A 47 4.50 -0.49 0.72
C ARG A 47 4.96 0.86 1.30
N THR A 48 5.42 0.86 2.55
CA THR A 48 6.01 2.04 3.20
C THR A 48 7.27 2.49 2.47
N ARG A 49 8.15 1.56 2.10
CA ARG A 49 9.37 1.84 1.32
C ARG A 49 9.07 2.60 0.05
N SER A 50 8.22 2.05 -0.81
CA SER A 50 7.85 2.67 -2.08
C SER A 50 7.23 4.06 -1.89
N THR A 51 6.37 4.23 -0.89
CA THR A 51 5.70 5.50 -0.60
C THR A 51 6.68 6.54 -0.07
N TYR A 52 7.59 6.14 0.80
CA TYR A 52 8.55 7.04 1.44
C TYR A 52 9.65 7.47 0.48
N ILE A 53 10.22 6.53 -0.27
CA ILE A 53 11.18 6.86 -1.34
C ILE A 53 10.52 7.80 -2.36
N GLY A 54 9.28 7.52 -2.76
CA GLY A 54 8.53 8.40 -3.66
C GLY A 54 8.37 9.82 -3.10
N ALA A 55 8.21 9.99 -1.78
CA ALA A 55 8.11 11.31 -1.16
C ALA A 55 9.43 12.10 -1.27
N ILE A 56 10.57 11.45 -1.08
CA ILE A 56 11.89 12.10 -1.23
C ILE A 56 12.13 12.50 -2.69
N LEU A 57 11.85 11.58 -3.62
CA LEU A 57 12.01 11.87 -5.05
C LEU A 57 11.14 13.04 -5.52
N LEU A 58 9.94 13.24 -4.94
CA LEU A 58 9.11 14.41 -5.25
C LEU A 58 9.75 15.73 -4.81
N VAL A 59 10.53 15.76 -3.74
CA VAL A 59 11.31 16.96 -3.35
C VAL A 59 12.40 17.23 -4.38
N CYS A 60 13.15 16.17 -4.77
CA CYS A 60 14.14 16.26 -5.81
C CYS A 60 13.56 16.77 -7.15
N ASP A 61 12.40 16.23 -7.55
CA ASP A 61 11.69 16.66 -8.76
C ASP A 61 11.26 18.12 -8.70
N TYR A 62 10.79 18.58 -7.54
CA TYR A 62 10.36 19.97 -7.34
C TYR A 62 11.52 20.96 -7.53
N TYR A 63 12.69 20.67 -6.94
CA TYR A 63 13.87 21.53 -7.05
C TYR A 63 14.71 21.23 -8.29
N ARG A 64 14.45 20.12 -8.99
CA ARG A 64 15.28 19.60 -10.08
C ARG A 64 16.75 19.41 -9.68
N LYS A 65 16.94 18.90 -8.46
CA LYS A 65 18.23 18.69 -7.83
C LYS A 65 18.34 17.28 -7.26
N PRO A 66 19.54 16.65 -7.30
CA PRO A 66 19.82 15.44 -6.53
C PRO A 66 19.82 15.76 -5.02
N ILE A 67 19.76 14.73 -4.18
CA ILE A 67 19.58 14.87 -2.73
C ILE A 67 20.66 15.75 -2.10
N HIS A 68 21.93 15.50 -2.46
CA HIS A 68 23.09 16.20 -1.86
C HIS A 68 23.16 17.70 -2.22
N GLU A 69 22.43 18.15 -3.22
CA GLU A 69 22.35 19.56 -3.62
C GLU A 69 21.13 20.29 -2.99
N ILE A 70 20.21 19.58 -2.33
CA ILE A 70 19.07 20.19 -1.65
C ILE A 70 19.52 20.65 -0.27
N THR A 71 19.52 21.96 -0.03
CA THR A 71 19.97 22.51 1.25
C THR A 71 18.97 22.29 2.39
N PRO A 72 19.37 22.36 3.67
CA PRO A 72 18.46 22.30 4.81
C PRO A 72 17.30 23.30 4.69
N GLU A 73 17.55 24.54 4.25
CA GLU A 73 16.54 25.58 4.07
C GLU A 73 15.54 25.22 2.97
N GLU A 74 15.97 24.55 1.91
CA GLU A 74 15.07 24.09 0.84
C GLU A 74 14.15 22.97 1.35
N TRP A 75 14.64 22.05 2.19
CA TRP A 75 13.78 21.07 2.86
C TRP A 75 12.72 21.74 3.74
N VAL A 76 13.13 22.73 4.55
CA VAL A 76 12.21 23.51 5.40
C VAL A 76 11.17 24.25 4.55
N LEU A 77 11.60 24.89 3.47
CA LEU A 77 10.70 25.62 2.56
C LEU A 77 9.69 24.67 1.89
N TYR A 78 10.14 23.50 1.46
CA TYR A 78 9.26 22.51 0.84
C TYR A 78 8.15 22.05 1.79
N VAL A 79 8.52 21.72 3.03
CA VAL A 79 7.57 21.22 4.03
C VAL A 79 6.63 22.33 4.51
N ASN A 80 7.16 23.54 4.79
CA ASN A 80 6.40 24.62 5.44
C ASN A 80 5.62 25.50 4.47
N SER A 81 5.95 25.48 3.18
CA SER A 81 5.31 26.35 2.19
C SER A 81 4.77 25.57 0.99
N VAL A 82 5.59 24.74 0.32
CA VAL A 82 5.19 24.07 -0.91
C VAL A 82 4.09 23.03 -0.65
N MET A 83 4.24 22.18 0.37
CA MET A 83 3.22 21.17 0.67
C MET A 83 1.87 21.80 1.12
N PRO A 84 1.83 22.81 2.01
CA PRO A 84 0.59 23.54 2.32
C PRO A 84 -0.08 24.15 1.09
N ASP A 85 0.69 24.76 0.20
CA ASP A 85 0.21 25.31 -1.06
C ASP A 85 -0.45 24.27 -1.95
N GLN A 86 0.16 23.08 -2.06
CA GLN A 86 -0.40 21.94 -2.79
C GLN A 86 -1.73 21.46 -2.18
N ILE A 87 -1.88 21.54 -0.84
CA ILE A 87 -3.16 21.22 -0.17
C ILE A 87 -4.23 22.24 -0.54
N VAL A 88 -3.90 23.54 -0.47
CA VAL A 88 -4.82 24.64 -0.83
C VAL A 88 -5.28 24.52 -2.27
N LYS A 89 -4.37 24.20 -3.19
CA LYS A 89 -4.64 23.96 -4.63
C LYS A 89 -5.35 22.64 -4.90
N ARG A 90 -5.57 21.79 -3.88
CA ARG A 90 -6.17 20.44 -3.99
C ARG A 90 -5.37 19.48 -4.86
N GLU A 91 -4.09 19.70 -5.05
CA GLU A 91 -3.18 18.80 -5.75
C GLU A 91 -2.88 17.55 -4.91
N ILE A 92 -2.83 17.72 -3.58
CA ILE A 92 -2.67 16.62 -2.63
C ILE A 92 -3.70 16.71 -1.49
N SER A 93 -4.02 15.56 -0.90
CA SER A 93 -4.84 15.51 0.31
C SER A 93 -4.00 15.79 1.57
N VAL A 94 -4.66 16.23 2.65
CA VAL A 94 -4.02 16.37 3.98
C VAL A 94 -3.41 15.04 4.44
N SER A 95 -4.05 13.89 4.14
CA SER A 95 -3.51 12.56 4.48
C SER A 95 -2.22 12.26 3.69
N THR A 96 -2.17 12.63 2.41
CA THR A 96 -0.98 12.48 1.57
C THR A 96 0.16 13.37 2.09
N SER A 97 -0.14 14.63 2.46
CA SER A 97 0.82 15.54 3.04
C SER A 97 1.42 15.00 4.34
N ARG A 98 0.60 14.42 5.23
CA ARG A 98 1.09 13.76 6.46
C ARG A 98 2.08 12.63 6.18
N ILE A 99 1.77 11.79 5.20
CA ILE A 99 2.65 10.68 4.83
C ILE A 99 4.00 11.22 4.32
N ARG A 100 3.96 12.22 3.45
CA ARG A 100 5.18 12.89 2.94
C ARG A 100 5.98 13.54 4.06
N TYR A 101 5.33 14.23 4.96
CA TYR A 101 5.93 14.86 6.12
C TYR A 101 6.75 13.86 6.97
N TYR A 102 6.13 12.75 7.37
CA TYR A 102 6.83 11.73 8.14
C TYR A 102 7.91 10.99 7.35
N ALA A 103 7.75 10.85 6.04
CA ALA A 103 8.79 10.30 5.19
C ALA A 103 10.03 11.21 5.15
N ILE A 104 9.82 12.53 5.01
CA ILE A 104 10.91 13.52 4.97
C ILE A 104 11.62 13.58 6.32
N ILE A 105 10.91 13.64 7.45
CA ILE A 105 11.52 13.57 8.77
C ILE A 105 12.39 12.33 8.90
N GLY A 106 11.81 11.15 8.70
CA GLY A 106 12.55 9.90 8.87
C GLY A 106 13.74 9.76 7.91
N PHE A 107 13.69 10.38 6.74
CA PHE A 107 14.83 10.45 5.84
C PHE A 107 15.91 11.41 6.36
N LEU A 108 15.56 12.61 6.78
CA LEU A 108 16.53 13.61 7.29
C LEU A 108 17.19 13.15 8.58
N ASP A 109 16.45 12.49 9.48
CA ASP A 109 17.03 11.87 10.69
C ASP A 109 18.07 10.81 10.31
N PHE A 110 17.81 9.98 9.31
CA PHE A 110 18.77 9.02 8.79
C PHE A 110 19.95 9.71 8.07
N TYR A 111 19.66 10.69 7.22
CA TYR A 111 20.63 11.39 6.41
C TYR A 111 21.62 12.20 7.27
N SER A 112 21.12 12.82 8.34
CA SER A 112 21.93 13.61 9.28
C SER A 112 23.02 12.80 10.01
N MET A 113 22.90 11.47 10.08
CA MET A 113 23.92 10.61 10.68
C MET A 113 25.24 10.70 9.92
N ASN A 114 25.20 10.94 8.60
CA ASN A 114 26.37 11.11 7.74
C ASN A 114 26.65 12.58 7.39
N TYR A 115 25.61 13.44 7.47
CA TYR A 115 25.65 14.85 7.12
C TYR A 115 25.11 15.71 8.26
N PRO A 116 25.94 16.03 9.29
CA PRO A 116 25.49 16.71 10.52
C PRO A 116 24.83 18.08 10.29
N SER A 117 25.08 18.74 9.16
CA SER A 117 24.41 20.01 8.80
C SER A 117 22.88 19.88 8.65
N TYR A 118 22.34 18.67 8.54
CA TYR A 118 20.90 18.39 8.44
C TYR A 118 20.26 18.00 9.79
N ALA A 119 21.04 17.88 10.88
CA ALA A 119 20.56 17.31 12.14
C ALA A 119 19.35 18.02 12.76
N GLU A 120 19.28 19.35 12.63
CA GLU A 120 18.18 20.15 13.23
C GLU A 120 17.17 20.63 12.17
N THR A 121 17.25 20.10 10.94
CA THR A 121 16.38 20.55 9.83
C THR A 121 14.92 20.18 10.10
N SER A 122 14.66 18.99 10.60
CA SER A 122 13.32 18.51 10.88
C SER A 122 12.64 19.24 12.04
N ASP A 123 13.41 19.81 12.99
CA ASP A 123 12.87 20.57 14.12
C ASP A 123 12.21 21.90 13.68
N GLN A 124 12.59 22.39 12.50
CA GLN A 124 12.04 23.60 11.92
C GLN A 124 10.74 23.36 11.13
N PHE A 125 10.29 22.11 11.03
CA PHE A 125 9.09 21.77 10.27
C PHE A 125 7.82 22.13 11.03
N LEU A 126 6.96 22.89 10.36
CA LEU A 126 5.60 23.12 10.83
C LEU A 126 4.76 21.86 10.54
N ASN A 127 4.24 21.24 11.60
CA ASN A 127 3.43 20.04 11.44
C ASN A 127 2.12 20.35 10.70
N PRO A 128 1.89 19.86 9.48
CA PRO A 128 0.66 20.15 8.72
C PRO A 128 -0.59 19.47 9.30
N ALA A 129 -0.45 18.79 10.43
CA ALA A 129 -1.31 17.67 10.77
C ALA A 129 -2.46 17.98 11.73
N HIS A 130 -2.67 19.20 12.17
CA HIS A 130 -3.66 19.45 13.23
C HIS A 130 -5.00 19.99 12.77
N ALA A 131 -5.24 20.14 11.46
CA ALA A 131 -6.59 20.34 10.99
C ALA A 131 -7.35 18.99 11.08
N PRO A 132 -8.33 18.82 11.98
CA PRO A 132 -9.19 17.67 11.97
C PRO A 132 -9.99 17.72 10.68
N THR A 133 -9.58 16.97 9.67
CA THR A 133 -10.46 16.69 8.53
C THR A 133 -11.62 15.88 9.08
N PRO A 134 -12.85 16.38 9.07
CA PRO A 134 -13.98 15.57 9.45
C PRO A 134 -14.01 14.40 8.47
N LYS A 135 -13.64 13.22 8.94
CA LYS A 135 -13.84 11.97 8.20
C LYS A 135 -15.35 11.74 8.15
N VAL A 136 -16.00 12.31 7.18
CA VAL A 136 -17.34 11.86 6.82
C VAL A 136 -17.14 10.51 6.13
N ASN A 137 -17.00 9.46 6.93
CA ASN A 137 -17.04 8.10 6.44
C ASN A 137 -18.49 7.85 5.98
N LYS A 138 -18.76 8.10 4.71
CA LYS A 138 -20.02 7.70 4.10
C LYS A 138 -19.95 6.20 3.84
N TYR A 139 -20.38 5.42 4.82
CA TYR A 139 -20.61 4.00 4.61
C TYR A 139 -21.91 3.81 3.84
N PRO A 140 -21.95 2.90 2.86
CA PRO A 140 -23.19 2.56 2.19
C PRO A 140 -24.16 1.95 3.20
N THR A 141 -25.44 2.28 3.08
CA THR A 141 -26.49 1.59 3.82
C THR A 141 -26.60 0.13 3.36
N ALA A 142 -27.24 -0.74 4.14
CA ALA A 142 -27.44 -2.14 3.75
C ALA A 142 -28.13 -2.28 2.37
N VAL A 143 -29.12 -1.44 2.08
CA VAL A 143 -29.81 -1.41 0.78
C VAL A 143 -28.85 -0.98 -0.35
N GLN A 144 -28.04 0.04 -0.11
CA GLN A 144 -27.04 0.48 -1.09
C GLN A 144 -25.98 -0.60 -1.33
N MET A 145 -25.53 -1.26 -0.25
CA MET A 145 -24.54 -2.34 -0.36
C MET A 145 -25.11 -3.52 -1.16
N ALA A 146 -26.34 -3.94 -0.90
CA ALA A 146 -27.02 -4.99 -1.67
C ALA A 146 -27.08 -4.63 -3.18
N SER A 147 -27.43 -3.38 -3.49
CA SER A 147 -27.48 -2.91 -4.89
C SER A 147 -26.07 -2.90 -5.54
N ILE A 148 -25.04 -2.51 -4.79
CA ILE A 148 -23.65 -2.51 -5.26
C ILE A 148 -23.19 -3.95 -5.54
N LEU A 149 -23.40 -4.88 -4.60
CA LEU A 149 -23.04 -6.29 -4.75
C LEU A 149 -23.76 -6.92 -5.94
N GLN A 150 -25.05 -6.62 -6.13
CA GLN A 150 -25.82 -7.11 -7.27
C GLN A 150 -25.28 -6.57 -8.61
N ALA A 151 -24.87 -5.32 -8.66
CA ALA A 151 -24.23 -4.75 -9.85
C ALA A 151 -22.88 -5.40 -10.14
N MET A 152 -22.05 -5.63 -9.11
CA MET A 152 -20.76 -6.32 -9.24
C MET A 152 -20.95 -7.75 -9.74
N LYS A 153 -21.91 -8.52 -9.20
CA LYS A 153 -22.21 -9.88 -9.63
C LYS A 153 -22.53 -10.00 -11.13
N LYS A 154 -23.15 -8.97 -11.70
CA LYS A 154 -23.46 -8.91 -13.15
C LYS A 154 -22.28 -8.52 -14.02
N THR A 155 -21.28 -7.82 -13.45
CA THR A 155 -20.17 -7.25 -14.21
C THR A 155 -18.91 -8.12 -14.12
N ASP A 156 -18.54 -8.52 -12.91
CA ASP A 156 -17.35 -9.34 -12.64
C ASP A 156 -17.56 -10.14 -11.36
N ILE A 157 -17.67 -11.44 -11.52
CA ILE A 157 -17.97 -12.38 -10.43
C ILE A 157 -16.82 -12.43 -9.39
N GLN A 158 -15.55 -12.26 -9.80
CA GLN A 158 -14.42 -12.24 -8.87
C GLN A 158 -14.45 -10.98 -7.99
N VAL A 159 -14.75 -9.82 -8.60
CA VAL A 159 -14.91 -8.55 -7.86
C VAL A 159 -16.09 -8.65 -6.90
N TYR A 160 -17.18 -9.29 -7.32
CA TYR A 160 -18.35 -9.54 -6.46
C TYR A 160 -17.96 -10.39 -5.24
N VAL A 161 -17.31 -11.54 -5.44
CA VAL A 161 -16.89 -12.44 -4.35
C VAL A 161 -15.92 -11.73 -3.39
N ALA A 162 -14.95 -10.98 -3.91
CA ALA A 162 -14.04 -10.20 -3.09
C ALA A 162 -14.77 -9.14 -2.24
N ALA A 163 -15.73 -8.43 -2.84
CA ALA A 163 -16.53 -7.43 -2.13
C ALA A 163 -17.48 -8.06 -1.09
N LEU A 164 -18.06 -9.21 -1.40
CA LEU A 164 -18.92 -9.97 -0.51
C LEU A 164 -18.15 -10.42 0.74
N LEU A 165 -16.95 -11.01 0.57
CA LEU A 165 -16.09 -11.43 1.66
C LEU A 165 -15.59 -10.25 2.50
N ALA A 166 -15.25 -9.12 1.87
CA ALA A 166 -14.90 -7.90 2.59
C ALA A 166 -16.05 -7.39 3.46
N TYR A 167 -17.28 -7.46 2.94
CA TYR A 167 -18.48 -6.97 3.63
C TYR A 167 -18.94 -7.91 4.73
N GLU A 168 -19.10 -9.21 4.45
CA GLU A 168 -19.66 -10.19 5.39
C GLU A 168 -18.66 -10.65 6.45
N CYS A 169 -17.36 -10.78 6.07
CA CYS A 169 -16.33 -11.31 6.94
C CYS A 169 -15.35 -10.23 7.43
N ALA A 170 -15.55 -8.97 7.08
CA ALA A 170 -14.68 -7.85 7.42
C ALA A 170 -13.20 -8.10 7.06
N LEU A 171 -12.95 -8.76 5.91
CA LEU A 171 -11.60 -9.05 5.46
C LEU A 171 -10.93 -7.83 4.84
N ALA A 172 -9.63 -7.68 5.12
CA ALA A 172 -8.82 -6.71 4.43
C ALA A 172 -8.52 -7.17 2.98
N PRO A 173 -8.32 -6.26 2.01
CA PRO A 173 -7.95 -6.64 0.64
C PRO A 173 -6.72 -7.55 0.56
N SER A 174 -5.73 -7.35 1.43
CA SER A 174 -4.54 -8.20 1.51
C SER A 174 -4.84 -9.63 1.99
N GLU A 175 -5.86 -9.82 2.81
CA GLU A 175 -6.30 -11.14 3.26
C GLU A 175 -7.06 -11.86 2.15
N ILE A 176 -7.91 -11.14 1.41
CA ILE A 176 -8.73 -11.70 0.32
C ILE A 176 -7.84 -12.26 -0.82
N ILE A 177 -6.79 -11.54 -1.20
CA ILE A 177 -5.87 -12.00 -2.26
C ILE A 177 -5.01 -13.20 -1.85
N GLU A 178 -4.90 -13.49 -0.54
CA GLU A 178 -4.19 -14.65 0.00
C GLU A 178 -5.11 -15.85 0.27
N LEU A 179 -6.43 -15.74 -0.01
CA LEU A 179 -7.37 -16.84 0.15
C LEU A 179 -7.20 -17.88 -0.96
N GLN A 180 -7.36 -19.14 -0.56
CA GLN A 180 -7.39 -20.31 -1.43
C GLN A 180 -8.73 -21.04 -1.27
N THR A 181 -9.05 -21.94 -2.17
CA THR A 181 -10.23 -22.80 -2.05
C THR A 181 -10.22 -23.61 -0.75
N SER A 182 -9.07 -24.11 -0.34
CA SER A 182 -8.87 -24.79 0.96
C SER A 182 -9.04 -23.91 2.20
N SER A 183 -9.13 -22.60 2.02
CA SER A 183 -9.46 -21.67 3.13
C SER A 183 -10.91 -21.81 3.61
N PHE A 184 -11.80 -22.37 2.77
CA PHE A 184 -13.21 -22.54 3.07
C PHE A 184 -13.46 -23.99 3.51
N ILE A 185 -13.91 -24.16 4.75
CA ILE A 185 -14.01 -25.43 5.43
C ILE A 185 -15.47 -25.68 5.82
N ARG A 186 -16.05 -26.80 5.38
CA ARG A 186 -17.32 -27.30 5.87
C ARG A 186 -17.05 -28.47 6.81
N ASN A 187 -17.42 -28.33 8.07
CA ASN A 187 -17.29 -29.43 9.04
C ASN A 187 -18.34 -30.52 8.72
N GLY A 188 -17.87 -31.75 8.53
CA GLY A 188 -18.76 -32.86 8.19
C GLY A 188 -19.63 -33.38 9.33
N GLU A 189 -19.31 -33.04 10.60
CA GLU A 189 -20.05 -33.55 11.76
C GLU A 189 -21.27 -32.69 12.10
N ASP A 190 -21.13 -31.37 12.06
CA ASP A 190 -22.19 -30.44 12.48
C ASP A 190 -22.63 -29.46 11.36
N GLY A 191 -22.04 -29.57 10.19
CA GLY A 191 -22.31 -28.68 9.05
C GLY A 191 -21.76 -27.25 9.20
N THR A 192 -21.00 -26.95 10.26
CA THR A 192 -20.47 -25.61 10.49
C THR A 192 -19.55 -25.18 9.35
N CYS A 193 -19.82 -24.02 8.78
CA CYS A 193 -19.01 -23.42 7.73
C CYS A 193 -17.98 -22.45 8.34
N MET A 194 -16.73 -22.60 7.97
CA MET A 194 -15.62 -21.81 8.49
C MET A 194 -14.74 -21.26 7.38
N LEU A 195 -14.17 -20.10 7.60
CA LEU A 195 -13.16 -19.47 6.77
C LEU A 195 -11.85 -19.34 7.53
N SER A 196 -10.81 -19.99 7.06
CA SER A 196 -9.45 -19.85 7.57
C SER A 196 -8.77 -18.65 6.89
N VAL A 197 -8.63 -17.55 7.62
CA VAL A 197 -8.00 -16.32 7.11
C VAL A 197 -6.48 -16.44 7.23
N PRO A 198 -5.74 -16.38 6.10
CA PRO A 198 -4.29 -16.46 6.09
C PRO A 198 -3.60 -15.18 6.58
N GLY A 199 -2.27 -15.18 6.62
CA GLY A 199 -1.46 -13.99 6.89
C GLY A 199 -1.00 -13.85 8.33
N LYS A 200 -0.63 -12.63 8.74
CA LYS A 200 -0.03 -12.35 10.06
C LYS A 200 -0.99 -12.55 11.22
N ALA A 201 -2.27 -12.33 11.01
CA ALA A 201 -3.35 -12.47 12.00
C ALA A 201 -4.23 -13.67 11.64
N LYS A 202 -3.61 -14.85 11.52
CA LYS A 202 -4.35 -16.10 11.24
C LYS A 202 -5.51 -16.26 12.21
N ARG A 203 -6.72 -16.45 11.67
CA ARG A 203 -7.93 -16.66 12.45
C ARG A 203 -8.94 -17.52 11.69
N LEU A 204 -9.81 -18.17 12.43
CA LEU A 204 -10.97 -18.86 11.88
C LEU A 204 -12.19 -17.97 12.11
N ILE A 205 -13.00 -17.83 11.09
CA ILE A 205 -14.28 -17.11 11.12
C ILE A 205 -15.38 -18.11 10.80
N VAL A 206 -16.38 -18.19 11.65
CA VAL A 206 -17.61 -18.94 11.32
C VAL A 206 -18.40 -18.10 10.32
N ILE A 207 -18.71 -18.68 9.17
CA ILE A 207 -19.47 -18.02 8.11
C ILE A 207 -20.86 -18.65 8.00
N ARG A 208 -21.81 -17.88 7.48
CA ARG A 208 -23.18 -18.37 7.26
C ARG A 208 -23.19 -19.38 6.12
N GLU A 209 -24.16 -20.30 6.18
CA GLU A 209 -24.31 -21.33 5.17
C GLU A 209 -24.59 -20.76 3.77
N ASP A 210 -25.47 -19.76 3.69
CA ASP A 210 -25.79 -19.09 2.42
C ASP A 210 -24.57 -18.41 1.77
N LEU A 211 -23.65 -17.87 2.57
CA LEU A 211 -22.37 -17.36 2.07
C LEU A 211 -21.48 -18.48 1.56
N MET A 212 -21.41 -19.59 2.29
CA MET A 212 -20.63 -20.75 1.85
C MET A 212 -21.15 -21.33 0.54
N GLU A 213 -22.45 -21.48 0.39
CA GLU A 213 -23.10 -21.93 -0.85
C GLU A 213 -22.79 -21.00 -2.04
N GLU A 214 -22.79 -19.69 -1.82
CA GLU A 214 -22.44 -18.71 -2.86
C GLU A 214 -20.96 -18.87 -3.31
N ILE A 215 -20.07 -19.13 -2.37
CA ILE A 215 -18.64 -19.36 -2.66
C ILE A 215 -18.45 -20.70 -3.37
N GLU A 216 -19.08 -21.77 -2.92
CA GLU A 216 -19.06 -23.10 -3.57
C GLU A 216 -19.61 -23.04 -5.01
N HIS A 217 -20.69 -22.26 -5.20
CA HIS A 217 -21.23 -22.00 -6.54
C HIS A 217 -20.20 -21.25 -7.42
N PHE A 218 -19.53 -20.24 -6.88
CA PHE A 218 -18.45 -19.55 -7.59
C PHE A 218 -17.32 -20.52 -8.00
N PHE A 219 -16.89 -21.41 -7.11
CA PHE A 219 -15.88 -22.42 -7.43
C PHE A 219 -16.34 -23.35 -8.56
N SER A 220 -17.59 -23.78 -8.52
CA SER A 220 -18.15 -24.66 -9.55
C SER A 220 -18.16 -24.04 -10.96
N MET A 221 -18.39 -22.72 -11.04
CA MET A 221 -18.38 -21.99 -12.31
C MET A 221 -16.98 -21.78 -12.89
N GLY A 222 -15.97 -21.61 -12.03
CA GLY A 222 -14.61 -21.25 -12.41
C GLY A 222 -13.67 -22.44 -12.66
N GLY A 223 -14.10 -23.69 -12.38
CA GLY A 223 -13.25 -24.88 -12.52
C GLY A 223 -12.10 -24.92 -11.52
N TYR A 224 -12.31 -24.41 -10.32
CA TYR A 224 -11.31 -24.40 -9.23
C TYR A 224 -11.11 -25.82 -8.68
N TYR A 225 -9.85 -26.22 -8.48
CA TYR A 225 -9.46 -27.52 -7.94
C TYR A 225 -8.36 -27.37 -6.87
N GLY A 226 -8.49 -28.16 -5.80
CA GLY A 226 -7.45 -28.25 -4.76
C GLY A 226 -7.17 -26.93 -4.05
N ASP A 227 -5.91 -26.51 -4.00
CA ASP A 227 -5.46 -25.28 -3.31
C ASP A 227 -5.33 -24.09 -4.26
N ASP A 228 -6.23 -23.96 -5.24
CA ASP A 228 -6.25 -22.81 -6.13
C ASP A 228 -6.51 -21.50 -5.38
N TRP A 229 -5.90 -20.43 -5.87
CA TRP A 229 -6.18 -19.09 -5.35
C TRP A 229 -7.63 -18.69 -5.65
N LEU A 230 -8.30 -18.06 -4.67
CA LEU A 230 -9.67 -17.57 -4.84
C LEU A 230 -9.81 -16.59 -6.01
N LEU A 231 -8.85 -15.69 -6.15
CA LEU A 231 -8.86 -14.68 -7.21
C LEU A 231 -7.72 -14.95 -8.20
N HIS A 232 -8.05 -15.00 -9.47
CA HIS A 232 -7.11 -15.18 -10.56
C HIS A 232 -6.86 -13.87 -11.32
N ASN A 233 -5.62 -13.67 -11.75
CA ASN A 233 -5.32 -12.61 -12.68
C ASN A 233 -5.84 -13.02 -14.08
N LYS A 234 -6.36 -12.06 -14.87
CA LYS A 234 -6.83 -12.30 -16.25
C LYS A 234 -5.77 -12.86 -17.21
N TYR A 235 -4.52 -12.86 -16.78
CA TYR A 235 -3.37 -13.29 -17.59
C TYR A 235 -2.66 -14.54 -17.05
N GLY A 236 -3.26 -15.28 -16.11
CA GLY A 236 -2.74 -16.53 -15.54
C GLY A 236 -1.79 -16.32 -14.38
#